data_b3ecc58bd65de59057657e5560fb35bc
#
_entry.id   b3ecc58bd65de59057657e5560fb35bc
#
_cell.length_a   1.000
_cell.length_b   1.000
_cell.length_c   1.000
_cell.angle_alpha   90.00
_cell.angle_beta   90.00
_cell.angle_gamma   90.00
#
_symmetry.space_group_name_H-M   'P 1'
#
loop_
_entity.id
_entity.type
_entity.pdbx_description
1 polymer ?
#
loop_
_entity_poly.entity_id
_entity_poly.type
_entity_poly.pdbx_seq_one_letter_code
_entity_poly.pdbx_strand_id
1 'polypeptide(L)'
;EGDEQENVTAYPFQCFILGSLNGWRTKEKGHRRFRTSYVQLGRQNGKSFINGILACYYGNFDGYKYGKIFCTATKQDQANIVFDEIVKFINSDEDLSEWFKVHEHNHTIDCLCTHSEIKALSGDTKSLDGHRAYLGIVDEYHAHKTNQMYKLLEGGIKKLKSALISVITTAGFDLKSPCYKLYEYCCNLLKGVFENDSQFVYIAQLDTADDLYKKENWIKANPILEYDEDALENLVPVANTARDMGGEDLRDFLVKQLNMWMQWSNALYIKDIKDWKRCAALRTLKDFRG
;
A
#
# COMPACT_ATOMS: atom_id res chain seq x y z
N GLU A 1 8.75 -18.32 -6.14
CA GLU A 1 8.23 -19.60 -6.69
C GLU A 1 9.30 -20.22 -7.57
N GLY A 2 10.42 -20.61 -7.01
CA GLY A 2 11.44 -21.44 -7.65
C GLY A 2 11.50 -22.78 -6.93
N ASP A 3 11.93 -23.83 -7.63
CA ASP A 3 12.04 -25.21 -7.13
C ASP A 3 13.13 -25.40 -6.03
N GLU A 4 13.78 -24.33 -5.59
CA GLU A 4 14.74 -24.32 -4.49
C GLU A 4 14.20 -23.44 -3.36
N GLN A 5 14.14 -23.97 -2.14
CA GLN A 5 13.84 -23.22 -0.92
C GLN A 5 14.99 -22.23 -0.64
N GLU A 6 14.92 -21.06 -1.25
CA GLU A 6 15.79 -19.96 -0.88
C GLU A 6 15.21 -19.21 0.32
N ASN A 7 16.04 -18.93 1.32
CA ASN A 7 15.66 -18.06 2.43
C ASN A 7 15.36 -16.66 1.91
N VAL A 8 14.11 -16.22 2.06
CA VAL A 8 13.69 -14.88 1.65
C VAL A 8 14.34 -13.85 2.59
N THR A 9 15.23 -13.05 2.04
CA THR A 9 15.86 -11.94 2.76
C THR A 9 15.14 -10.63 2.45
N ALA A 10 14.82 -9.85 3.48
CA ALA A 10 14.22 -8.54 3.30
C ALA A 10 15.20 -7.57 2.63
N TYR A 11 14.78 -6.90 1.59
CA TYR A 11 15.55 -5.86 0.91
C TYR A 11 15.72 -4.61 1.80
N PRO A 12 16.75 -3.79 1.57
CA PRO A 12 17.04 -2.62 2.42
C PRO A 12 15.86 -1.67 2.61
N PHE A 13 15.06 -1.40 1.57
CA PHE A 13 13.88 -0.55 1.69
C PHE A 13 12.79 -1.19 2.58
N GLN A 14 12.63 -2.51 2.55
CA GLN A 14 11.71 -3.25 3.43
C GLN A 14 12.21 -3.22 4.87
N CYS A 15 13.52 -3.42 5.08
CA CYS A 15 14.16 -3.27 6.39
C CYS A 15 13.97 -1.86 6.95
N PHE A 16 14.07 -0.81 6.12
CA PHE A 16 13.82 0.56 6.52
C PHE A 16 12.38 0.78 6.97
N ILE A 17 11.39 0.28 6.20
CA ILE A 17 9.96 0.39 6.55
C ILE A 17 9.68 -0.35 7.86
N LEU A 18 10.06 -1.63 7.95
CA LEU A 18 9.78 -2.48 9.11
C LEU A 18 10.53 -2.00 10.35
N GLY A 19 11.81 -1.64 10.21
CA GLY A 19 12.64 -1.12 11.31
C GLY A 19 12.12 0.22 11.83
N SER A 20 11.69 1.12 10.95
CA SER A 20 11.10 2.40 11.35
C SER A 20 9.78 2.21 12.09
N LEU A 21 8.86 1.40 11.55
CA LEU A 21 7.55 1.16 12.17
C LEU A 21 7.66 0.51 13.55
N ASN A 22 8.60 -0.40 13.72
CA ASN A 22 8.68 -1.23 14.92
C ASN A 22 9.74 -0.76 15.93
N GLY A 23 10.85 -0.14 15.47
CA GLY A 23 11.98 0.26 16.30
C GLY A 23 11.84 1.63 16.97
N TRP A 24 11.17 2.58 16.34
CA TRP A 24 11.09 3.95 16.87
C TRP A 24 10.09 4.05 18.01
N ARG A 25 10.56 4.60 19.14
CA ARG A 25 9.76 4.78 20.37
C ARG A 25 9.76 6.23 20.82
N THR A 26 8.68 6.64 21.49
CA THR A 26 8.62 7.97 22.13
C THR A 26 9.55 8.01 23.33
N LYS A 27 10.34 9.10 23.47
CA LYS A 27 11.33 9.24 24.55
C LYS A 27 10.72 9.17 25.95
N GLU A 28 9.56 9.80 26.14
CA GLU A 28 8.94 9.94 27.46
C GLU A 28 8.27 8.65 27.96
N LYS A 29 7.62 7.90 27.06
CA LYS A 29 6.73 6.79 27.43
C LYS A 29 7.17 5.43 26.89
N GLY A 30 8.16 5.38 26.03
CA GLY A 30 8.61 4.16 25.38
C GLY A 30 7.57 3.51 24.47
N HIS A 31 6.48 4.23 24.14
CA HIS A 31 5.45 3.72 23.25
C HIS A 31 5.93 3.81 21.79
N ARG A 32 5.32 3.03 20.91
CA ARG A 32 5.55 3.12 19.46
C ARG A 32 5.32 4.56 18.99
N ARG A 33 6.29 5.10 18.24
CA ARG A 33 6.20 6.47 17.70
C ARG A 33 5.08 6.55 16.67
N PHE A 34 5.08 5.62 15.69
CA PHE A 34 4.13 5.64 14.60
C PHE A 34 2.88 4.85 14.97
N ARG A 35 1.74 5.51 14.83
CA ARG A 35 0.40 4.96 15.09
C ARG A 35 -0.36 4.66 13.81
N THR A 36 0.05 5.31 12.74
CA THR A 36 -0.47 5.13 11.39
C THR A 36 0.69 5.10 10.41
N SER A 37 0.58 4.29 9.37
CA SER A 37 1.52 4.28 8.26
C SER A 37 0.80 4.36 6.93
N TYR A 38 1.45 5.00 5.97
CA TYR A 38 1.09 5.00 4.56
C TYR A 38 2.30 4.54 3.76
N VAL A 39 2.19 3.38 3.15
CA VAL A 39 3.23 2.77 2.33
C VAL A 39 2.70 2.60 0.91
N GLN A 40 3.21 3.38 -0.03
CA GLN A 40 2.87 3.27 -1.44
C GLN A 40 4.04 2.69 -2.22
N LEU A 41 3.85 1.51 -2.78
CA LEU A 41 4.83 0.75 -3.56
C LEU A 41 4.19 0.27 -4.85
N GLY A 42 4.95 0.22 -5.94
CA GLY A 42 4.53 -0.40 -7.20
C GLY A 42 4.12 -1.87 -7.00
N ARG A 43 3.56 -2.48 -8.04
CA ARG A 43 3.27 -3.92 -8.03
C ARG A 43 4.56 -4.72 -7.89
N GLN A 44 4.47 -5.93 -7.30
CA GLN A 44 5.60 -6.87 -7.15
C GLN A 44 6.78 -6.34 -6.30
N ASN A 45 6.59 -5.32 -5.47
CA ASN A 45 7.59 -4.82 -4.52
C ASN A 45 7.46 -5.43 -3.11
N GLY A 46 6.91 -6.63 -2.98
CA GLY A 46 6.86 -7.35 -1.71
C GLY A 46 5.91 -6.76 -0.67
N LYS A 47 4.81 -6.11 -1.08
CA LYS A 47 3.80 -5.57 -0.16
C LYS A 47 3.21 -6.65 0.75
N SER A 48 2.86 -7.81 0.19
CA SER A 48 2.31 -8.94 0.95
C SER A 48 3.32 -9.49 1.95
N PHE A 49 4.61 -9.53 1.59
CA PHE A 49 5.69 -9.92 2.50
C PHE A 49 5.79 -8.97 3.71
N ILE A 50 5.73 -7.64 3.48
CA ILE A 50 5.70 -6.65 4.58
C ILE A 50 4.49 -6.88 5.48
N ASN A 51 3.30 -7.12 4.91
CA ASN A 51 2.08 -7.40 5.65
C ASN A 51 2.20 -8.69 6.48
N GLY A 52 2.78 -9.75 5.91
CA GLY A 52 3.05 -11.02 6.61
C GLY A 52 3.94 -10.85 7.83
N ILE A 53 5.06 -10.16 7.66
CA ILE A 53 5.98 -9.85 8.78
C ILE A 53 5.28 -9.03 9.86
N LEU A 54 4.55 -7.97 9.49
CA LEU A 54 3.83 -7.15 10.46
C LEU A 54 2.79 -7.98 11.23
N ALA A 55 2.00 -8.80 10.54
CA ALA A 55 0.99 -9.64 11.18
C ALA A 55 1.60 -10.61 12.18
N CYS A 56 2.65 -11.34 11.79
CA CYS A 56 3.35 -12.29 12.66
C CYS A 56 4.04 -11.60 13.85
N TYR A 57 4.73 -10.49 13.59
CA TYR A 57 5.41 -9.72 14.63
C TYR A 57 4.43 -9.20 15.70
N TYR A 58 3.35 -8.54 15.29
CA TYR A 58 2.32 -8.03 16.22
C TYR A 58 1.53 -9.16 16.89
N GLY A 59 1.40 -10.29 16.20
CA GLY A 59 0.73 -11.47 16.73
C GLY A 59 1.48 -12.09 17.90
N ASN A 60 2.75 -12.43 17.71
CA ASN A 60 3.51 -13.22 18.69
C ASN A 60 4.73 -12.53 19.32
N PHE A 61 5.36 -11.55 18.65
CA PHE A 61 6.70 -11.09 19.03
C PHE A 61 6.76 -9.68 19.63
N ASP A 62 5.72 -8.84 19.48
CA ASP A 62 5.68 -7.49 20.07
C ASP A 62 5.36 -7.48 21.58
N GLY A 63 5.01 -8.63 22.16
CA GLY A 63 4.76 -8.80 23.60
C GLY A 63 3.37 -8.36 24.08
N TYR A 64 2.50 -7.84 23.22
CA TYR A 64 1.14 -7.50 23.57
C TYR A 64 0.24 -8.74 23.58
N LYS A 65 -0.43 -9.01 24.70
CA LYS A 65 -1.29 -10.18 24.88
C LYS A 65 -2.74 -9.91 24.48
N TYR A 66 -3.39 -10.93 23.93
CA TYR A 66 -4.79 -10.90 23.49
C TYR A 66 -5.08 -9.81 22.45
N GLY A 67 -4.08 -9.51 21.61
CA GLY A 67 -4.18 -8.56 20.52
C GLY A 67 -5.10 -9.05 19.41
N LYS A 68 -5.84 -8.13 18.79
CA LYS A 68 -6.59 -8.42 17.56
C LYS A 68 -5.88 -7.77 16.39
N ILE A 69 -5.49 -8.60 15.44
CA ILE A 69 -4.82 -8.21 14.20
C ILE A 69 -5.82 -8.41 13.06
N PHE A 70 -6.16 -7.34 12.37
CA PHE A 70 -7.11 -7.37 11.26
C PHE A 70 -6.42 -7.09 9.93
N CYS A 71 -6.56 -8.02 8.98
CA CYS A 71 -6.17 -7.83 7.59
C CYS A 71 -7.42 -7.49 6.79
N THR A 72 -7.50 -6.26 6.27
CA THR A 72 -8.72 -5.76 5.65
C THR A 72 -8.52 -5.45 4.18
N ALA A 73 -9.51 -5.82 3.36
CA ALA A 73 -9.59 -5.50 1.94
C ALA A 73 -11.03 -5.16 1.53
N THR A 74 -11.21 -4.70 0.30
CA THR A 74 -12.54 -4.29 -0.22
C THR A 74 -13.51 -5.45 -0.39
N LYS A 75 -12.99 -6.63 -0.72
CA LYS A 75 -13.76 -7.88 -0.93
C LYS A 75 -13.18 -8.99 -0.09
N GLN A 76 -14.01 -9.98 0.28
CA GLN A 76 -13.56 -11.12 1.06
C GLN A 76 -12.45 -11.90 0.34
N ASP A 77 -12.57 -12.12 -0.96
CA ASP A 77 -11.54 -12.82 -1.73
C ASP A 77 -10.18 -12.11 -1.66
N GLN A 78 -10.17 -10.77 -1.67
CA GLN A 78 -8.93 -10.01 -1.50
C GLN A 78 -8.37 -10.09 -0.07
N ALA A 79 -9.24 -10.07 0.95
CA ALA A 79 -8.82 -10.27 2.33
C ALA A 79 -8.25 -11.69 2.54
N ASN A 80 -8.84 -12.68 1.87
CA ASN A 80 -8.34 -14.07 1.90
C ASN A 80 -6.96 -14.18 1.24
N ILE A 81 -6.70 -13.47 0.14
CA ILE A 81 -5.35 -13.44 -0.47
C ILE A 81 -4.31 -12.95 0.54
N VAL A 82 -4.59 -11.89 1.28
CA VAL A 82 -3.67 -11.39 2.33
C VAL A 82 -3.50 -12.43 3.42
N PHE A 83 -4.56 -13.11 3.82
CA PHE A 83 -4.51 -14.20 4.80
C PHE A 83 -3.65 -15.37 4.29
N ASP A 84 -3.87 -15.82 3.06
CA ASP A 84 -3.14 -16.94 2.46
C ASP A 84 -1.64 -16.62 2.33
N GLU A 85 -1.27 -15.37 2.02
CA GLU A 85 0.12 -14.94 2.01
C GLU A 85 0.75 -14.98 3.42
N ILE A 86 0.00 -14.62 4.47
CA ILE A 86 0.46 -14.75 5.85
C ILE A 86 0.66 -16.23 6.22
N VAL A 87 -0.28 -17.10 5.81
CA VAL A 87 -0.18 -18.55 6.04
C VAL A 87 1.04 -19.14 5.33
N LYS A 88 1.27 -18.77 4.06
CA LYS A 88 2.46 -19.20 3.32
C LYS A 88 3.74 -18.75 4.03
N PHE A 89 3.78 -17.49 4.50
CA PHE A 89 4.92 -16.96 5.25
C PHE A 89 5.18 -17.76 6.53
N ILE A 90 4.14 -18.09 7.31
CA ILE A 90 4.25 -18.91 8.53
C ILE A 90 4.76 -20.31 8.19
N ASN A 91 4.19 -20.94 7.15
CA ASN A 91 4.51 -22.31 6.77
C ASN A 91 5.86 -22.45 6.04
N SER A 92 6.49 -21.34 5.63
CA SER A 92 7.81 -21.37 5.00
C SER A 92 8.97 -21.65 5.98
N ASP A 93 8.71 -21.61 7.28
CA ASP A 93 9.68 -21.83 8.33
C ASP A 93 9.09 -22.74 9.42
N GLU A 94 9.74 -23.87 9.69
CA GLU A 94 9.26 -24.88 10.65
C GLU A 94 9.19 -24.30 12.07
N ASP A 95 10.22 -23.57 12.50
CA ASP A 95 10.27 -22.95 13.83
C ASP A 95 9.16 -21.89 13.98
N LEU A 96 8.93 -21.09 12.93
CA LEU A 96 7.86 -20.09 12.95
C LEU A 96 6.47 -20.74 13.02
N SER A 97 6.27 -21.84 12.30
CA SER A 97 4.97 -22.55 12.24
C SER A 97 4.51 -23.08 13.60
N GLU A 98 5.45 -23.48 14.49
CA GLU A 98 5.13 -23.93 15.84
C GLU A 98 4.48 -22.87 16.74
N TRP A 99 4.62 -21.58 16.40
CA TRP A 99 4.10 -20.46 17.18
C TRP A 99 2.69 -20.01 16.76
N PHE A 100 2.15 -20.64 15.70
CA PHE A 100 0.85 -20.26 15.14
C PHE A 100 -0.04 -21.49 14.91
N LYS A 101 -1.35 -21.29 15.06
CA LYS A 101 -2.35 -22.28 14.70
C LYS A 101 -3.30 -21.70 13.67
N VAL A 102 -3.19 -22.21 12.44
CA VAL A 102 -4.00 -21.76 11.30
C VAL A 102 -5.35 -22.44 11.28
N HIS A 103 -6.42 -21.69 11.08
CA HIS A 103 -7.80 -22.16 10.89
C HIS A 103 -8.30 -21.68 9.52
N GLU A 104 -8.03 -22.47 8.47
CA GLU A 104 -8.30 -22.09 7.08
C GLU A 104 -9.77 -21.76 6.82
N HIS A 105 -10.71 -22.59 7.32
CA HIS A 105 -12.13 -22.41 7.06
C HIS A 105 -12.73 -21.13 7.64
N ASN A 106 -12.13 -20.57 8.69
CA ASN A 106 -12.55 -19.32 9.33
C ASN A 106 -11.69 -18.13 8.93
N HIS A 107 -10.61 -18.36 8.17
CA HIS A 107 -9.58 -17.36 7.86
C HIS A 107 -9.06 -16.64 9.11
N THR A 108 -8.70 -17.44 10.14
CA THR A 108 -8.13 -16.95 11.39
C THR A 108 -6.85 -17.70 11.74
N ILE A 109 -5.93 -17.02 12.43
CA ILE A 109 -4.69 -17.60 12.94
C ILE A 109 -4.58 -17.25 14.41
N ASP A 110 -4.46 -18.26 15.27
CA ASP A 110 -4.17 -18.09 16.68
C ASP A 110 -2.66 -17.94 16.89
N CYS A 111 -2.27 -16.92 17.60
CA CYS A 111 -0.88 -16.63 17.98
C CYS A 111 -0.63 -17.22 19.37
N LEU A 112 0.16 -18.30 19.45
CA LEU A 112 0.23 -19.15 20.65
C LEU A 112 0.98 -18.50 21.83
N CYS A 113 1.97 -17.62 21.56
CA CYS A 113 2.74 -16.97 22.63
C CYS A 113 1.98 -15.89 23.37
N THR A 114 1.10 -15.19 22.68
CA THR A 114 0.42 -13.99 23.20
C THR A 114 -1.09 -14.19 23.39
N HIS A 115 -1.64 -15.29 22.90
CA HIS A 115 -3.08 -15.54 22.76
C HIS A 115 -3.77 -14.46 21.90
N SER A 116 -3.04 -13.89 20.96
CA SER A 116 -3.57 -12.94 19.98
C SER A 116 -4.20 -13.68 18.79
N GLU A 117 -4.97 -12.97 17.98
CA GLU A 117 -5.66 -13.54 16.83
C GLU A 117 -5.44 -12.66 15.61
N ILE A 118 -5.06 -13.26 14.49
CA ILE A 118 -5.03 -12.62 13.17
C ILE A 118 -6.29 -13.06 12.42
N LYS A 119 -7.00 -12.11 11.82
CA LYS A 119 -8.24 -12.37 11.10
C LYS A 119 -8.36 -11.56 9.83
N ALA A 120 -8.73 -12.23 8.73
CA ALA A 120 -9.10 -11.58 7.49
C ALA A 120 -10.54 -11.05 7.57
N LEU A 121 -10.73 -9.78 7.20
CA LEU A 121 -12.02 -9.12 7.21
C LEU A 121 -12.29 -8.42 5.89
N SER A 122 -13.49 -8.60 5.36
CA SER A 122 -13.96 -7.86 4.19
C SER A 122 -14.74 -6.61 4.58
N GLY A 123 -15.20 -5.87 3.56
CA GLY A 123 -15.94 -4.62 3.70
C GLY A 123 -17.24 -4.65 4.53
N ASP A 124 -17.61 -5.79 5.14
CA ASP A 124 -18.69 -5.83 6.12
C ASP A 124 -18.19 -5.28 7.47
N THR A 125 -18.39 -3.97 7.63
CA THR A 125 -17.91 -3.19 8.78
C THR A 125 -18.63 -3.51 10.08
N LYS A 126 -19.77 -4.22 10.05
CA LYS A 126 -20.53 -4.59 11.25
C LYS A 126 -19.74 -5.53 12.16
N SER A 127 -18.85 -6.34 11.60
CA SER A 127 -18.01 -7.26 12.36
C SER A 127 -16.86 -6.55 13.11
N LEU A 128 -16.53 -5.31 12.76
CA LEU A 128 -15.47 -4.52 13.38
C LEU A 128 -15.96 -3.55 14.46
N ASP A 129 -17.26 -3.26 14.46
CA ASP A 129 -17.83 -2.30 15.41
C ASP A 129 -17.67 -2.82 16.85
N GLY A 130 -16.97 -2.03 17.67
CA GLY A 130 -16.64 -2.41 19.06
C GLY A 130 -15.33 -3.19 19.25
N HIS A 131 -14.65 -3.65 18.22
CA HIS A 131 -13.36 -4.34 18.34
C HIS A 131 -12.19 -3.35 18.45
N ARG A 132 -11.24 -3.68 19.34
CA ARG A 132 -9.98 -2.92 19.50
C ARG A 132 -8.91 -3.58 18.67
N ALA A 133 -8.59 -3.00 17.50
CA ALA A 133 -7.49 -3.46 16.67
C ALA A 133 -6.15 -3.11 17.34
N TYR A 134 -5.28 -4.11 17.54
CA TYR A 134 -3.89 -3.86 17.91
C TYR A 134 -3.04 -3.59 16.67
N LEU A 135 -3.30 -4.31 15.58
CA LEU A 135 -2.83 -4.00 14.24
C LEU A 135 -4.01 -4.05 13.27
N GLY A 136 -4.16 -3.00 12.47
CA GLY A 136 -5.07 -2.97 11.33
C GLY A 136 -4.27 -2.82 10.04
N ILE A 137 -4.24 -3.86 9.20
CA ILE A 137 -3.65 -3.81 7.86
C ILE A 137 -4.76 -3.46 6.88
N VAL A 138 -4.60 -2.34 6.18
CA VAL A 138 -5.51 -1.90 5.11
C VAL A 138 -4.78 -2.07 3.79
N ASP A 139 -5.05 -3.20 3.14
CA ASP A 139 -4.42 -3.54 1.87
C ASP A 139 -5.19 -2.97 0.69
N GLU A 140 -4.46 -2.68 -0.39
CA GLU A 140 -4.99 -2.11 -1.65
C GLU A 140 -5.97 -0.94 -1.42
N TYR A 141 -5.58 0.00 -0.54
CA TYR A 141 -6.45 1.11 -0.12
C TYR A 141 -6.93 1.97 -1.29
N HIS A 142 -6.19 2.01 -2.41
CA HIS A 142 -6.61 2.70 -3.64
C HIS A 142 -7.93 2.17 -4.20
N ALA A 143 -8.28 0.90 -3.93
CA ALA A 143 -9.52 0.28 -4.39
C ALA A 143 -10.72 0.54 -3.47
N HIS A 144 -10.52 1.12 -2.29
CA HIS A 144 -11.58 1.41 -1.34
C HIS A 144 -12.40 2.62 -1.78
N LYS A 145 -13.70 2.43 -1.99
CA LYS A 145 -14.63 3.51 -2.39
C LYS A 145 -14.91 4.51 -1.27
N THR A 146 -14.83 4.07 -0.01
CA THR A 146 -15.08 4.88 1.18
C THR A 146 -13.96 4.70 2.21
N ASN A 147 -13.83 5.62 3.15
CA ASN A 147 -12.87 5.52 4.25
C ASN A 147 -13.43 4.79 5.48
N GLN A 148 -14.58 4.15 5.38
CA GLN A 148 -15.29 3.58 6.53
C GLN A 148 -14.44 2.55 7.29
N MET A 149 -13.80 1.62 6.58
CA MET A 149 -12.92 0.60 7.18
C MET A 149 -11.76 1.25 7.94
N TYR A 150 -11.06 2.20 7.30
CA TYR A 150 -9.97 2.94 7.95
C TYR A 150 -10.44 3.66 9.21
N LYS A 151 -11.59 4.33 9.17
CA LYS A 151 -12.17 5.07 10.31
C LYS A 151 -12.59 4.17 11.47
N LEU A 152 -13.08 2.97 11.19
CA LEU A 152 -13.38 1.97 12.21
C LEU A 152 -12.12 1.50 12.94
N LEU A 153 -11.07 1.16 12.18
CA LEU A 153 -9.77 0.81 12.76
C LEU A 153 -9.20 1.99 13.57
N GLU A 154 -9.25 3.22 13.05
CA GLU A 154 -8.80 4.43 13.73
C GLU A 154 -9.54 4.64 15.08
N GLY A 155 -10.85 4.39 15.08
CA GLY A 155 -11.65 4.39 16.32
C GLY A 155 -11.19 3.33 17.32
N GLY A 156 -10.88 2.13 16.84
CA GLY A 156 -10.47 0.98 17.65
C GLY A 156 -9.11 1.15 18.34
N ILE A 157 -8.15 1.86 17.75
CA ILE A 157 -6.80 2.02 18.30
C ILE A 157 -6.65 3.11 19.36
N LYS A 158 -7.66 3.99 19.55
CA LYS A 158 -7.54 5.20 20.40
C LYS A 158 -7.04 4.93 21.80
N LYS A 159 -7.47 3.84 22.42
CA LYS A 159 -7.10 3.48 23.80
C LYS A 159 -5.86 2.60 23.91
N LEU A 160 -5.34 2.10 22.79
CA LEU A 160 -4.17 1.23 22.75
C LEU A 160 -2.90 2.04 22.54
N LYS A 161 -1.90 1.84 23.41
CA LYS A 161 -0.70 2.70 23.46
C LYS A 161 0.28 2.49 22.31
N SER A 162 0.34 1.28 21.75
CA SER A 162 1.28 0.90 20.71
C SER A 162 0.62 0.22 19.50
N ALA A 163 -0.69 0.42 19.31
CA ALA A 163 -1.41 -0.08 18.15
C ALA A 163 -0.99 0.66 16.87
N LEU A 164 -1.08 -0.02 15.73
CA LEU A 164 -0.76 0.51 14.40
C LEU A 164 -1.90 0.28 13.41
N ILE A 165 -2.19 1.27 12.57
CA ILE A 165 -2.91 1.07 11.31
C ILE A 165 -1.88 1.18 10.18
N SER A 166 -1.68 0.09 9.46
CA SER A 166 -0.78 0.03 8.32
C SER A 166 -1.58 0.06 7.03
N VAL A 167 -1.53 1.19 6.32
CA VAL A 167 -2.06 1.30 4.96
C VAL A 167 -0.94 0.95 3.99
N ILE A 168 -1.18 -0.07 3.16
CA ILE A 168 -0.28 -0.45 2.09
C ILE A 168 -1.04 -0.47 0.77
N THR A 169 -0.48 0.13 -0.28
CA THR A 169 -1.21 0.32 -1.52
C THR A 169 -0.29 0.59 -2.71
N THR A 170 -0.84 0.49 -3.91
CA THR A 170 -0.32 1.13 -5.11
C THR A 170 -1.01 2.47 -5.33
N ALA A 171 -0.58 3.23 -6.33
CA ALA A 171 -1.37 4.32 -6.89
C ALA A 171 -2.66 3.78 -7.55
N GLY A 172 -3.59 4.66 -7.84
CA GLY A 172 -4.87 4.34 -8.44
C GLY A 172 -5.34 5.33 -9.49
N PHE A 173 -6.57 5.13 -9.97
CA PHE A 173 -7.18 5.89 -11.07
C PHE A 173 -8.23 6.91 -10.62
N ASP A 174 -8.49 7.00 -9.32
CA ASP A 174 -9.51 7.91 -8.78
C ASP A 174 -8.89 8.93 -7.82
N LEU A 175 -8.71 10.16 -8.32
CA LEU A 175 -8.19 11.29 -7.54
C LEU A 175 -9.21 11.84 -6.52
N LYS A 176 -10.43 11.30 -6.49
CA LYS A 176 -11.44 11.66 -5.47
C LYS A 176 -11.51 10.62 -4.35
N SER A 177 -10.81 9.50 -4.49
CA SER A 177 -10.81 8.40 -3.53
C SER A 177 -10.28 8.82 -2.15
N PRO A 178 -10.69 8.13 -1.09
CA PRO A 178 -10.12 8.33 0.24
C PRO A 178 -8.61 8.11 0.29
N CYS A 179 -8.10 7.15 -0.50
CA CYS A 179 -6.68 6.85 -0.59
C CYS A 179 -5.90 8.02 -1.18
N TYR A 180 -6.39 8.63 -2.27
CA TYR A 180 -5.73 9.79 -2.85
C TYR A 180 -5.67 10.98 -1.90
N LYS A 181 -6.74 11.23 -1.14
CA LYS A 181 -6.73 12.29 -0.11
C LYS A 181 -5.69 12.04 0.98
N LEU A 182 -5.54 10.76 1.40
CA LEU A 182 -4.49 10.38 2.35
C LEU A 182 -3.10 10.53 1.73
N TYR A 183 -2.92 10.17 0.46
CA TYR A 183 -1.69 10.38 -0.30
C TYR A 183 -1.29 11.86 -0.34
N GLU A 184 -2.22 12.76 -0.69
CA GLU A 184 -1.96 14.22 -0.69
C GLU A 184 -1.54 14.73 0.69
N TYR A 185 -2.21 14.27 1.75
CA TYR A 185 -1.84 14.58 3.13
C TYR A 185 -0.42 14.09 3.44
N CYS A 186 -0.09 12.85 3.08
CA CYS A 186 1.24 12.28 3.27
C CYS A 186 2.32 13.02 2.48
N CYS A 187 2.05 13.42 1.25
CA CYS A 187 2.96 14.25 0.46
C CYS A 187 3.23 15.59 1.13
N ASN A 188 2.22 16.22 1.73
CA ASN A 188 2.36 17.48 2.45
C ASN A 188 3.16 17.32 3.77
N LEU A 189 3.03 16.16 4.43
CA LEU A 189 3.91 15.83 5.57
C LEU A 189 5.37 15.71 5.15
N LEU A 190 5.65 14.99 4.05
CA LEU A 190 7.03 14.85 3.53
C LEU A 190 7.64 16.18 3.08
N LYS A 191 6.81 17.12 2.61
CA LYS A 191 7.22 18.47 2.23
C LYS A 191 7.36 19.43 3.43
N GLY A 192 7.04 18.98 4.65
CA GLY A 192 7.07 19.83 5.85
C GLY A 192 5.96 20.88 5.90
N VAL A 193 4.89 20.75 5.09
CA VAL A 193 3.72 21.65 5.14
C VAL A 193 2.86 21.35 6.36
N PHE A 194 2.79 20.08 6.76
CA PHE A 194 2.12 19.64 7.97
C PHE A 194 3.12 18.93 8.90
N GLU A 195 2.78 18.86 10.18
CA GLU A 195 3.53 18.12 11.19
C GLU A 195 2.65 17.04 11.81
N ASN A 196 3.11 15.78 11.77
CA ASN A 196 2.47 14.67 12.48
C ASN A 196 3.48 13.56 12.74
N ASP A 197 4.08 13.59 13.91
CA ASP A 197 5.10 12.62 14.34
C ASP A 197 4.58 11.18 14.50
N SER A 198 3.27 10.98 14.52
CA SER A 198 2.65 9.66 14.65
C SER A 198 2.33 9.00 13.31
N GLN A 199 2.54 9.71 12.18
CA GLN A 199 2.32 9.20 10.83
C GLN A 199 3.64 8.82 10.17
N PHE A 200 3.81 7.55 9.84
CA PHE A 200 4.90 7.10 8.97
C PHE A 200 4.47 7.20 7.50
N VAL A 201 5.38 7.65 6.66
CA VAL A 201 5.13 7.76 5.21
C VAL A 201 6.30 7.19 4.44
N TYR A 202 6.01 6.29 3.51
CA TYR A 202 6.94 5.81 2.49
C TYR A 202 6.24 5.78 1.14
N ILE A 203 6.70 6.55 0.17
CA ILE A 203 6.12 6.64 -1.17
C ILE A 203 7.23 6.42 -2.19
N ALA A 204 7.13 5.31 -2.92
CA ALA A 204 7.97 5.01 -4.07
C ALA A 204 7.15 5.22 -5.34
N GLN A 205 7.47 6.26 -6.10
CA GLN A 205 6.80 6.60 -7.35
C GLN A 205 7.76 7.31 -8.29
N LEU A 206 7.44 7.33 -9.56
CA LEU A 206 8.17 8.15 -10.52
C LEU A 206 7.82 9.62 -10.32
N ASP A 207 8.80 10.49 -10.44
CA ASP A 207 8.58 11.94 -10.39
C ASP A 207 8.00 12.46 -11.72
N THR A 208 7.19 13.50 -11.64
CA THR A 208 6.53 14.08 -12.84
C THR A 208 7.49 14.68 -13.85
N ALA A 209 8.71 14.99 -13.45
CA ALA A 209 9.76 15.53 -14.32
C ALA A 209 10.66 14.46 -14.95
N ASP A 210 10.53 13.21 -14.52
CA ASP A 210 11.35 12.11 -15.03
C ASP A 210 10.90 11.68 -16.42
N ASP A 211 11.85 11.18 -17.20
CA ASP A 211 11.55 10.49 -18.44
C ASP A 211 10.92 9.12 -18.12
N LEU A 212 9.69 8.92 -18.64
CA LEU A 212 8.87 7.73 -18.39
C LEU A 212 9.51 6.44 -18.93
N TYR A 213 10.32 6.55 -19.97
CA TYR A 213 10.88 5.41 -20.73
C TYR A 213 12.35 5.15 -20.42
N LYS A 214 12.93 5.92 -19.49
CA LYS A 214 14.28 5.71 -19.03
C LYS A 214 14.29 4.72 -17.89
N LYS A 215 14.77 3.50 -18.13
CA LYS A 215 14.70 2.36 -17.20
C LYS A 215 15.35 2.63 -15.84
N GLU A 216 16.39 3.46 -15.79
CA GLU A 216 17.05 3.84 -14.54
C GLU A 216 16.13 4.64 -13.60
N ASN A 217 15.10 5.31 -14.15
CA ASN A 217 14.12 6.03 -13.34
C ASN A 217 13.09 5.11 -12.69
N TRP A 218 12.87 3.90 -13.22
CA TRP A 218 11.83 2.99 -12.73
C TRP A 218 12.10 2.46 -11.34
N ILE A 219 13.37 2.43 -10.91
CA ILE A 219 13.78 2.07 -9.55
C ILE A 219 13.12 3.00 -8.50
N LYS A 220 12.87 4.26 -8.83
CA LYS A 220 12.16 5.20 -7.95
C LYS A 220 10.76 4.70 -7.56
N ALA A 221 10.06 4.09 -8.51
CA ALA A 221 8.73 3.53 -8.29
C ALA A 221 8.76 2.08 -7.80
N ASN A 222 9.83 1.38 -8.12
CA ASN A 222 10.02 -0.05 -7.86
C ASN A 222 11.40 -0.31 -7.23
N PRO A 223 11.57 -0.05 -5.94
CA PRO A 223 12.87 -0.22 -5.27
C PRO A 223 13.45 -1.64 -5.37
N ILE A 224 12.62 -2.66 -5.60
CA ILE A 224 13.07 -4.04 -5.77
C ILE A 224 13.93 -4.21 -7.03
N LEU A 225 13.71 -3.41 -8.07
CA LEU A 225 14.44 -3.48 -9.34
C LEU A 225 15.94 -3.10 -9.20
N GLU A 226 16.32 -2.49 -8.08
CA GLU A 226 17.74 -2.25 -7.76
C GLU A 226 18.48 -3.56 -7.48
N TYR A 227 17.76 -4.60 -7.09
CA TYR A 227 18.29 -5.89 -6.65
C TYR A 227 17.92 -7.05 -7.59
N ASP A 228 17.16 -6.79 -8.64
CA ASP A 228 16.65 -7.79 -9.60
C ASP A 228 16.75 -7.23 -11.03
N GLU A 229 17.87 -7.53 -11.68
CA GLU A 229 18.16 -7.08 -13.04
C GLU A 229 17.22 -7.74 -14.07
N ASP A 230 16.85 -9.00 -13.85
CA ASP A 230 15.93 -9.72 -14.73
C ASP A 230 14.53 -9.10 -14.69
N ALA A 231 14.05 -8.73 -13.50
CA ALA A 231 12.77 -8.03 -13.35
C ALA A 231 12.80 -6.65 -14.03
N LEU A 232 13.94 -5.93 -13.95
CA LEU A 232 14.12 -4.66 -14.65
C LEU A 232 14.06 -4.83 -16.16
N GLU A 233 14.75 -5.83 -16.72
CA GLU A 233 14.74 -6.11 -18.16
C GLU A 233 13.35 -6.60 -18.63
N ASN A 234 12.64 -7.38 -17.83
CA ASN A 234 11.27 -7.83 -18.11
C ASN A 234 10.26 -6.67 -18.16
N LEU A 235 10.55 -5.53 -17.54
CA LEU A 235 9.70 -4.35 -17.61
C LEU A 235 9.86 -3.56 -18.92
N VAL A 236 10.99 -3.72 -19.64
CA VAL A 236 11.27 -3.01 -20.89
C VAL A 236 10.22 -3.28 -21.98
N PRO A 237 9.85 -4.55 -22.30
CA PRO A 237 8.79 -4.82 -23.27
C PRO A 237 7.44 -4.20 -22.88
N VAL A 238 7.11 -4.19 -21.60
CA VAL A 238 5.86 -3.58 -21.08
C VAL A 238 5.86 -2.07 -21.32
N ALA A 239 6.98 -1.39 -21.06
CA ALA A 239 7.14 0.03 -21.31
C ALA A 239 7.05 0.36 -22.82
N ASN A 240 7.66 -0.47 -23.68
CA ASN A 240 7.58 -0.29 -25.12
C ASN A 240 6.14 -0.46 -25.64
N THR A 241 5.44 -1.50 -25.21
CA THR A 241 4.03 -1.70 -25.54
C THR A 241 3.18 -0.50 -25.09
N ALA A 242 3.37 -0.03 -23.87
CA ALA A 242 2.65 1.13 -23.35
C ALA A 242 2.93 2.40 -24.17
N ARG A 243 4.16 2.59 -24.64
CA ARG A 243 4.53 3.71 -25.52
C ARG A 243 3.86 3.63 -26.89
N ASP A 244 3.91 2.46 -27.50
CA ASP A 244 3.49 2.25 -28.89
C ASP A 244 1.96 2.18 -29.02
N MET A 245 1.27 1.55 -28.06
CA MET A 245 -0.19 1.45 -28.00
C MET A 245 -0.85 2.72 -27.44
N GLY A 246 -0.22 3.37 -26.46
CA GLY A 246 -0.79 4.54 -25.78
C GLY A 246 -2.07 4.22 -25.00
N GLY A 247 -2.93 5.22 -24.81
CA GLY A 247 -4.27 5.04 -24.26
C GLY A 247 -4.32 4.27 -22.93
N GLU A 248 -4.99 3.13 -22.93
CA GLU A 248 -5.16 2.30 -21.73
C GLU A 248 -3.86 1.63 -21.28
N ASP A 249 -3.05 1.15 -22.22
CA ASP A 249 -1.78 0.49 -21.91
C ASP A 249 -0.79 1.46 -21.25
N LEU A 250 -0.68 2.68 -21.79
CA LEU A 250 0.15 3.73 -21.18
C LEU A 250 -0.34 4.10 -19.78
N ARG A 251 -1.64 4.26 -19.61
CA ARG A 251 -2.24 4.56 -18.31
C ARG A 251 -1.94 3.46 -17.29
N ASP A 252 -2.11 2.21 -17.67
CA ASP A 252 -1.86 1.06 -16.82
C ASP A 252 -0.38 0.95 -16.45
N PHE A 253 0.51 1.23 -17.37
CA PHE A 253 1.95 1.32 -17.12
C PHE A 253 2.27 2.41 -16.08
N LEU A 254 1.74 3.62 -16.27
CA LEU A 254 1.98 4.75 -15.35
C LEU A 254 1.49 4.45 -13.93
N VAL A 255 0.30 3.85 -13.78
CA VAL A 255 -0.28 3.59 -12.46
C VAL A 255 0.30 2.32 -11.83
N LYS A 256 0.34 1.22 -12.57
CA LYS A 256 0.66 -0.10 -12.01
C LYS A 256 2.17 -0.34 -11.89
N GLN A 257 2.97 0.23 -12.81
CA GLN A 257 4.42 0.04 -12.85
C GLN A 257 5.17 1.27 -12.32
N LEU A 258 4.79 2.47 -12.71
CA LEU A 258 5.45 3.69 -12.26
C LEU A 258 4.81 4.33 -11.03
N ASN A 259 3.75 3.71 -10.51
CA ASN A 259 3.08 4.05 -9.25
C ASN A 259 2.63 5.51 -9.16
N MET A 260 2.23 6.07 -10.29
CA MET A 260 1.78 7.46 -10.44
C MET A 260 0.25 7.53 -10.37
N TRP A 261 -0.29 8.45 -9.59
CA TRP A 261 -1.72 8.70 -9.56
C TRP A 261 -2.21 9.35 -10.85
N MET A 262 -3.23 8.78 -11.46
CA MET A 262 -3.82 9.27 -12.70
C MET A 262 -5.33 9.33 -12.58
N GLN A 263 -5.93 10.44 -13.05
CA GLN A 263 -7.38 10.47 -13.17
C GLN A 263 -7.81 9.76 -14.45
N TRP A 264 -8.72 8.82 -14.32
CA TRP A 264 -9.39 8.21 -15.47
C TRP A 264 -10.80 8.80 -15.61
N SER A 265 -11.08 9.36 -16.79
CA SER A 265 -12.42 9.72 -17.21
C SER A 265 -12.67 9.03 -18.55
N ASN A 266 -13.74 8.21 -18.62
CA ASN A 266 -14.20 7.65 -19.88
C ASN A 266 -14.73 8.73 -20.85
N ALA A 267 -14.93 9.95 -20.35
CA ALA A 267 -15.37 11.11 -21.12
C ALA A 267 -14.21 12.10 -21.30
N LEU A 268 -13.19 11.72 -22.04
CA LEU A 268 -12.27 12.70 -22.61
C LEU A 268 -12.99 13.39 -23.79
N TYR A 269 -13.66 14.50 -23.52
CA TYR A 269 -14.16 15.39 -24.57
C TYR A 269 -13.03 15.91 -25.46
N ILE A 270 -11.81 15.95 -24.92
CA ILE A 270 -10.60 16.42 -25.60
C ILE A 270 -9.57 15.30 -25.49
N LYS A 271 -9.35 14.57 -26.59
CA LYS A 271 -8.43 13.44 -26.64
C LYS A 271 -6.96 13.86 -26.53
N ASP A 272 -6.61 15.02 -27.06
CA ASP A 272 -5.27 15.60 -27.00
C ASP A 272 -5.33 17.06 -26.57
N ILE A 273 -4.63 17.41 -25.52
CA ILE A 273 -4.49 18.80 -25.02
C ILE A 273 -3.83 19.72 -26.06
N LYS A 274 -3.01 19.14 -26.98
CA LYS A 274 -2.40 19.89 -28.06
C LYS A 274 -3.46 20.36 -29.06
N ASP A 275 -4.46 19.55 -29.36
CA ASP A 275 -5.57 19.91 -30.22
C ASP A 275 -6.41 21.03 -29.60
N TRP A 276 -6.66 20.95 -28.27
CA TRP A 276 -7.29 22.04 -27.55
C TRP A 276 -6.48 23.35 -27.64
N LYS A 277 -5.16 23.29 -27.43
CA LYS A 277 -4.29 24.47 -27.56
C LYS A 277 -4.23 25.00 -28.99
N ARG A 278 -4.34 24.17 -30.00
CA ARG A 278 -4.45 24.58 -31.41
C ARG A 278 -5.77 25.30 -31.74
N CYS A 279 -6.82 25.00 -30.99
CA CYS A 279 -8.11 25.69 -31.10
C CYS A 279 -8.13 27.05 -30.39
N ALA A 280 -7.10 27.37 -29.61
CA ALA A 280 -6.98 28.68 -28.93
C ALA A 280 -6.67 29.76 -29.97
N ALA A 281 -7.70 30.50 -30.40
CA ALA A 281 -7.56 31.69 -31.21
C ALA A 281 -7.89 32.90 -30.33
N LEU A 282 -7.05 33.94 -30.40
CA LEU A 282 -7.35 35.24 -29.82
C LEU A 282 -8.56 35.83 -30.58
N ARG A 283 -9.73 35.70 -29.98
CA ARG A 283 -10.98 36.30 -30.51
C ARG A 283 -11.37 37.50 -29.69
N THR A 284 -11.75 38.56 -30.36
CA THR A 284 -12.26 39.77 -29.71
C THR A 284 -13.80 39.77 -29.77
N LEU A 285 -14.46 40.61 -28.97
CA LEU A 285 -15.91 40.75 -29.00
C LEU A 285 -16.43 41.14 -30.40
N LYS A 286 -15.59 41.72 -31.28
CA LYS A 286 -15.96 42.06 -32.65
C LYS A 286 -16.11 40.82 -33.53
N ASP A 287 -15.44 39.73 -33.22
CA ASP A 287 -15.50 38.47 -33.99
C ASP A 287 -16.82 37.70 -33.78
N PHE A 288 -17.63 38.10 -32.79
CA PHE A 288 -18.95 37.53 -32.46
C PHE A 288 -20.10 38.43 -32.82
N ARG A 289 -19.86 39.56 -33.49
CA ARG A 289 -20.89 40.44 -34.03
C ARG A 289 -21.03 40.16 -35.53
N GLY A 290 -21.94 39.21 -35.86
CA GLY A 290 -22.47 39.03 -37.18
C GLY A 290 -23.74 39.80 -37.37
#